data_801baf0b33e0b8cbcf1310b15d71e3df
#
_entry.id   801baf0b33e0b8cbcf1310b15d71e3df
#
_cell.length_a   1.000
_cell.length_b   1.000
_cell.length_c   1.000
_cell.angle_alpha   90.00
_cell.angle_beta   90.00
_cell.angle_gamma   90.00
#
_symmetry.space_group_name_H-M   'P 1'
#
loop_
_entity.id
_entity.type
_entity.pdbx_description
1 polymer ?
#
loop_
_entity_poly.entity_id
_entity_poly.type
_entity_poly.pdbx_seq_one_letter_code
_entity_poly.pdbx_strand_id
1 'polypeptide(L)'
;KAHLNRIAADEAAFYGANLQGALFREALLERAHFEDADLQGADLSNATLLDGYFYGANLSKANLTDADLAGTDLRRTNLRQANLRRANLQGALMDSANLDGASLVEADLESAYLDDASLAHADLHEASLRGADFRFTHLGGANLQRANLENANMEGANLVKARLDSATLTMTVLYKANLSAANLHGASLHHAVLIGTQLARADLRKADLTEIYGPNALLQQAWLSEANLGLANLVAADLSQADISHAVVVQTNLQETNLRGANLSASDLTGALLNNADLGQADLRGANLSGALGLVQAQLDAACLDEATRIPSELQRPKPCAQPRPRLRK
;
A
#
# COMPACT_ATOMS: atom_id res chain seq x y z
N LYS A 1 5.78 -40.32 6.86
CA LYS A 1 5.72 -39.39 5.76
C LYS A 1 5.38 -40.12 4.48
N ALA A 2 4.32 -39.78 3.81
CA ALA A 2 4.01 -40.30 2.49
C ALA A 2 5.01 -39.79 1.45
N HIS A 3 5.44 -40.63 0.53
CA HIS A 3 6.32 -40.28 -0.58
C HIS A 3 5.51 -40.35 -1.88
N LEU A 4 5.02 -39.24 -2.35
CA LEU A 4 4.09 -39.09 -3.46
C LEU A 4 4.68 -38.13 -4.54
N ASN A 5 6.03 -38.06 -4.62
CA ASN A 5 6.69 -37.23 -5.63
C ASN A 5 6.34 -37.74 -7.04
N ARG A 6 6.07 -36.79 -7.94
CA ARG A 6 5.72 -37.03 -9.35
C ARG A 6 4.52 -37.94 -9.55
N ILE A 7 3.67 -38.09 -8.54
CA ILE A 7 2.41 -38.83 -8.69
C ILE A 7 1.53 -38.06 -9.69
N ALA A 8 0.80 -38.81 -10.52
CA ALA A 8 -0.31 -38.28 -11.30
C ALA A 8 -1.60 -38.76 -10.60
N ALA A 9 -2.28 -37.82 -9.95
CA ALA A 9 -3.44 -38.09 -9.12
C ALA A 9 -4.43 -36.92 -9.19
N ASP A 10 -4.75 -36.52 -10.43
CA ASP A 10 -5.74 -35.49 -10.69
C ASP A 10 -7.09 -35.93 -10.10
N GLU A 11 -7.85 -34.98 -9.56
CA GLU A 11 -9.13 -35.24 -8.89
C GLU A 11 -9.05 -36.19 -7.69
N ALA A 12 -7.84 -36.51 -7.21
CA ALA A 12 -7.69 -37.46 -6.06
C ALA A 12 -8.27 -36.83 -4.78
N ALA A 13 -8.88 -37.66 -3.95
CA ALA A 13 -9.53 -37.28 -2.71
C ALA A 13 -8.62 -37.52 -1.49
N PHE A 14 -8.22 -36.42 -0.82
CA PHE A 14 -7.44 -36.42 0.41
C PHE A 14 -8.19 -35.68 1.55
N TYR A 15 -9.52 -35.70 1.54
CA TYR A 15 -10.35 -35.02 2.55
C TYR A 15 -9.94 -35.38 3.96
N GLY A 16 -9.63 -34.42 4.82
CA GLY A 16 -9.27 -34.61 6.21
C GLY A 16 -8.05 -35.50 6.43
N ALA A 17 -7.27 -35.83 5.38
CA ALA A 17 -6.13 -36.73 5.48
C ALA A 17 -5.00 -36.12 6.31
N ASN A 18 -4.29 -36.95 7.09
CA ASN A 18 -3.04 -36.53 7.73
C ASN A 18 -1.87 -36.75 6.76
N LEU A 19 -1.41 -35.63 6.18
CA LEU A 19 -0.32 -35.55 5.19
C LEU A 19 0.86 -34.73 5.70
N GLN A 20 1.02 -34.64 7.04
CA GLN A 20 2.10 -33.89 7.65
C GLN A 20 3.48 -34.29 7.11
N GLY A 21 4.21 -33.32 6.56
CA GLY A 21 5.52 -33.53 5.97
C GLY A 21 5.55 -34.50 4.81
N ALA A 22 4.42 -34.81 4.17
CA ALA A 22 4.37 -35.59 2.95
C ALA A 22 5.15 -34.95 1.82
N LEU A 23 5.64 -35.74 0.87
CA LEU A 23 6.42 -35.25 -0.28
C LEU A 23 5.58 -35.42 -1.55
N PHE A 24 5.20 -34.27 -2.16
CA PHE A 24 4.43 -34.17 -3.39
C PHE A 24 5.20 -33.36 -4.47
N ARG A 25 6.51 -33.40 -4.45
CA ARG A 25 7.33 -32.64 -5.40
C ARG A 25 7.00 -33.02 -6.84
N GLU A 26 6.79 -32.01 -7.69
CA GLU A 26 6.49 -32.21 -9.11
C GLU A 26 5.24 -33.14 -9.33
N ALA A 27 4.34 -33.22 -8.35
CA ALA A 27 3.12 -34.02 -8.48
C ALA A 27 2.10 -33.30 -9.38
N LEU A 28 1.32 -34.09 -10.13
CA LEU A 28 0.18 -33.62 -10.92
C LEU A 28 -1.09 -33.89 -10.09
N LEU A 29 -1.73 -32.86 -9.61
CA LEU A 29 -2.82 -32.87 -8.64
C LEU A 29 -3.92 -31.88 -9.02
N GLU A 30 -4.16 -31.73 -10.32
CA GLU A 30 -5.18 -30.84 -10.84
C GLU A 30 -6.56 -31.24 -10.28
N ARG A 31 -7.31 -30.25 -9.78
CA ARG A 31 -8.62 -30.46 -9.14
C ARG A 31 -8.64 -31.46 -7.99
N ALA A 32 -7.49 -31.76 -7.36
CA ALA A 32 -7.43 -32.66 -6.21
C ALA A 32 -8.08 -32.04 -4.96
N HIS A 33 -8.66 -32.86 -4.12
CA HIS A 33 -9.42 -32.49 -2.94
C HIS A 33 -8.59 -32.67 -1.66
N PHE A 34 -8.24 -31.55 -1.03
CA PHE A 34 -7.48 -31.48 0.22
C PHE A 34 -8.25 -30.74 1.33
N GLU A 35 -9.59 -30.65 1.20
CA GLU A 35 -10.39 -29.93 2.19
C GLU A 35 -10.18 -30.52 3.58
N ASP A 36 -9.94 -29.65 4.57
CA ASP A 36 -9.66 -30.00 5.97
C ASP A 36 -8.43 -30.92 6.17
N ALA A 37 -7.62 -31.19 5.13
CA ALA A 37 -6.42 -31.99 5.25
C ALA A 37 -5.31 -31.29 6.05
N ASP A 38 -4.50 -32.08 6.77
CA ASP A 38 -3.32 -31.58 7.47
C ASP A 38 -2.05 -31.82 6.65
N LEU A 39 -1.61 -30.77 5.93
CA LEU A 39 -0.43 -30.73 5.08
C LEU A 39 0.72 -29.96 5.76
N GLN A 40 0.71 -29.82 7.09
CA GLN A 40 1.74 -29.07 7.81
C GLN A 40 3.14 -29.53 7.41
N GLY A 41 3.97 -28.60 6.92
CA GLY A 41 5.33 -28.87 6.51
C GLY A 41 5.47 -29.86 5.35
N ALA A 42 4.41 -30.11 4.59
CA ALA A 42 4.48 -30.89 3.36
C ALA A 42 5.33 -30.16 2.29
N ASP A 43 5.90 -30.92 1.38
CA ASP A 43 6.68 -30.40 0.25
C ASP A 43 5.89 -30.62 -1.05
N LEU A 44 5.29 -29.55 -1.52
CA LEU A 44 4.52 -29.45 -2.76
C LEU A 44 5.26 -28.62 -3.82
N SER A 45 6.60 -28.51 -3.71
CA SER A 45 7.38 -27.68 -4.63
C SER A 45 7.25 -28.19 -6.07
N ASN A 46 7.06 -27.26 -7.01
CA ASN A 46 6.83 -27.53 -8.44
C ASN A 46 5.61 -28.43 -8.72
N ALA A 47 4.69 -28.59 -7.78
CA ALA A 47 3.47 -29.37 -8.02
C ALA A 47 2.48 -28.56 -8.88
N THR A 48 1.72 -29.25 -9.73
CA THR A 48 0.57 -28.69 -10.44
C THR A 48 -0.68 -28.94 -9.61
N LEU A 49 -1.30 -27.87 -9.10
CA LEU A 49 -2.42 -27.86 -8.19
C LEU A 49 -3.61 -27.07 -8.74
N LEU A 50 -3.64 -26.87 -10.04
CA LEU A 50 -4.65 -26.07 -10.75
C LEU A 50 -6.07 -26.43 -10.31
N ASP A 51 -6.88 -25.42 -10.02
CA ASP A 51 -8.29 -25.57 -9.60
C ASP A 51 -8.48 -26.53 -8.42
N GLY A 52 -7.45 -26.81 -7.62
CA GLY A 52 -7.49 -27.70 -6.46
C GLY A 52 -8.33 -27.13 -5.31
N TYR A 53 -8.81 -27.99 -4.43
CA TYR A 53 -9.70 -27.65 -3.32
C TYR A 53 -8.97 -27.84 -1.99
N PHE A 54 -8.65 -26.71 -1.30
CA PHE A 54 -7.93 -26.70 -0.02
C PHE A 54 -8.72 -26.04 1.10
N TYR A 55 -10.03 -25.86 0.94
CA TYR A 55 -10.85 -25.17 1.94
C TYR A 55 -10.58 -25.72 3.35
N GLY A 56 -10.20 -24.86 4.30
CA GLY A 56 -9.91 -25.22 5.68
C GLY A 56 -8.64 -26.05 5.92
N ALA A 57 -7.87 -26.38 4.87
CA ALA A 57 -6.66 -27.20 5.01
C ALA A 57 -5.57 -26.49 5.83
N ASN A 58 -4.71 -27.27 6.48
CA ASN A 58 -3.52 -26.78 7.18
C ASN A 58 -2.27 -26.96 6.33
N LEU A 59 -1.82 -25.89 5.68
CA LEU A 59 -0.59 -25.81 4.89
C LEU A 59 0.52 -25.05 5.63
N SER A 60 0.41 -24.92 6.97
CA SER A 60 1.40 -24.17 7.73
C SER A 60 2.80 -24.74 7.54
N LYS A 61 3.78 -23.87 7.26
CA LYS A 61 5.17 -24.24 6.96
C LYS A 61 5.35 -25.18 5.75
N ALA A 62 4.35 -25.36 4.93
CA ALA A 62 4.48 -26.13 3.69
C ALA A 62 5.42 -25.43 2.71
N ASN A 63 6.10 -26.20 1.88
CA ASN A 63 6.90 -25.69 0.76
C ASN A 63 6.08 -25.81 -0.53
N LEU A 64 5.66 -24.66 -1.05
CA LEU A 64 4.91 -24.48 -2.29
C LEU A 64 5.73 -23.70 -3.33
N THR A 65 7.06 -23.69 -3.20
CA THR A 65 7.96 -22.98 -4.12
C THR A 65 7.71 -23.44 -5.56
N ASP A 66 7.53 -22.51 -6.48
CA ASP A 66 7.28 -22.76 -7.90
C ASP A 66 6.04 -23.64 -8.16
N ALA A 67 5.12 -23.79 -7.20
CA ALA A 67 3.87 -24.56 -7.40
C ALA A 67 2.88 -23.75 -8.25
N ASP A 68 2.08 -24.45 -9.05
CA ASP A 68 0.98 -23.86 -9.81
C ASP A 68 -0.35 -24.07 -9.06
N LEU A 69 -0.85 -23.01 -8.47
CA LEU A 69 -2.05 -22.91 -7.65
C LEU A 69 -3.12 -22.00 -8.30
N ALA A 70 -3.05 -21.77 -9.62
CA ALA A 70 -4.01 -20.91 -10.27
C ALA A 70 -5.45 -21.45 -10.11
N GLY A 71 -6.39 -20.57 -9.80
CA GLY A 71 -7.80 -20.88 -9.61
C GLY A 71 -8.12 -21.74 -8.39
N THR A 72 -7.14 -22.07 -7.52
CA THR A 72 -7.37 -22.93 -6.34
C THR A 72 -8.30 -22.29 -5.31
N ASP A 73 -9.08 -23.12 -4.63
CA ASP A 73 -9.85 -22.74 -3.45
C ASP A 73 -9.02 -22.92 -2.18
N LEU A 74 -8.39 -21.83 -1.73
CA LEU A 74 -7.57 -21.73 -0.52
C LEU A 74 -8.31 -20.99 0.60
N ARG A 75 -9.64 -20.84 0.52
CA ARG A 75 -10.40 -20.09 1.53
C ARG A 75 -10.27 -20.76 2.91
N ARG A 76 -10.08 -19.92 3.93
CA ARG A 76 -9.89 -20.34 5.33
C ARG A 76 -8.70 -21.29 5.56
N THR A 77 -7.78 -21.42 4.62
CA THR A 77 -6.56 -22.23 4.80
C THR A 77 -5.62 -21.59 5.81
N ASN A 78 -4.86 -22.43 6.51
CA ASN A 78 -3.74 -22.02 7.32
C ASN A 78 -2.44 -22.17 6.52
N LEU A 79 -1.93 -21.06 5.99
CA LEU A 79 -0.68 -20.93 5.24
C LEU A 79 0.42 -20.24 6.05
N ARG A 80 0.30 -20.19 7.39
CA ARG A 80 1.28 -19.51 8.24
C ARG A 80 2.69 -20.03 7.99
N GLN A 81 3.62 -19.10 7.73
CA GLN A 81 5.03 -19.42 7.48
C GLN A 81 5.25 -20.40 6.30
N ALA A 82 4.26 -20.57 5.43
CA ALA A 82 4.44 -21.33 4.20
C ALA A 82 5.41 -20.61 3.25
N ASN A 83 6.11 -21.39 2.43
CA ASN A 83 6.97 -20.86 1.38
C ASN A 83 6.24 -20.98 0.02
N LEU A 84 5.75 -19.87 -0.47
CA LEU A 84 5.04 -19.68 -1.74
C LEU A 84 5.89 -18.89 -2.76
N ARG A 85 7.22 -18.90 -2.58
CA ARG A 85 8.11 -18.17 -3.48
C ARG A 85 7.90 -18.60 -4.93
N ARG A 86 7.66 -17.63 -5.83
CA ARG A 86 7.37 -17.81 -7.25
C ARG A 86 6.19 -18.75 -7.56
N ALA A 87 5.32 -19.00 -6.59
CA ALA A 87 4.10 -19.75 -6.85
C ALA A 87 3.16 -18.94 -7.76
N ASN A 88 2.45 -19.64 -8.64
CA ASN A 88 1.36 -19.08 -9.42
C ASN A 88 0.05 -19.22 -8.61
N LEU A 89 -0.54 -18.09 -8.21
CA LEU A 89 -1.78 -17.99 -7.43
C LEU A 89 -2.83 -17.15 -8.19
N GLN A 90 -2.69 -17.05 -9.53
CA GLN A 90 -3.62 -16.24 -10.35
C GLN A 90 -5.06 -16.70 -10.13
N GLY A 91 -5.95 -15.75 -9.80
CA GLY A 91 -7.36 -16.00 -9.57
C GLY A 91 -7.67 -16.92 -8.39
N ALA A 92 -6.70 -17.28 -7.55
CA ALA A 92 -6.92 -18.13 -6.38
C ALA A 92 -7.89 -17.47 -5.39
N LEU A 93 -8.78 -18.27 -4.79
CA LEU A 93 -9.71 -17.84 -3.75
C LEU A 93 -9.04 -18.03 -2.38
N MET A 94 -8.68 -16.94 -1.72
CA MET A 94 -7.92 -16.96 -0.46
C MET A 94 -8.64 -16.19 0.66
N ASP A 95 -9.95 -15.98 0.51
CA ASP A 95 -10.73 -15.23 1.50
C ASP A 95 -10.60 -15.84 2.89
N SER A 96 -10.35 -15.02 3.89
CA SER A 96 -10.12 -15.41 5.28
C SER A 96 -8.96 -16.41 5.48
N ALA A 97 -8.05 -16.58 4.52
CA ALA A 97 -6.85 -17.39 4.68
C ALA A 97 -5.85 -16.74 5.64
N ASN A 98 -5.05 -17.57 6.33
CA ASN A 98 -4.00 -17.09 7.22
C ASN A 98 -2.61 -17.34 6.59
N LEU A 99 -1.98 -16.27 6.11
CA LEU A 99 -0.64 -16.24 5.50
C LEU A 99 0.37 -15.52 6.39
N ASP A 100 0.14 -15.39 7.71
CA ASP A 100 1.04 -14.66 8.58
C ASP A 100 2.47 -15.18 8.48
N GLY A 101 3.41 -14.28 8.15
CA GLY A 101 4.82 -14.61 8.00
C GLY A 101 5.13 -15.55 6.84
N ALA A 102 4.20 -15.79 5.92
CA ALA A 102 4.48 -16.55 4.70
C ALA A 102 5.43 -15.80 3.76
N SER A 103 6.18 -16.54 2.94
CA SER A 103 7.01 -15.99 1.87
C SER A 103 6.29 -16.13 0.53
N LEU A 104 5.92 -14.99 -0.06
CA LEU A 104 5.31 -14.87 -1.40
C LEU A 104 6.23 -14.07 -2.35
N VAL A 105 7.54 -14.13 -2.10
CA VAL A 105 8.52 -13.39 -2.90
C VAL A 105 8.41 -13.81 -4.38
N GLU A 106 8.25 -12.82 -5.28
CA GLU A 106 8.09 -13.05 -6.71
C GLU A 106 6.86 -13.91 -7.08
N ALA A 107 5.90 -14.14 -6.16
CA ALA A 107 4.68 -14.90 -6.47
C ALA A 107 3.74 -14.09 -7.38
N ASP A 108 2.94 -14.80 -8.16
CA ASP A 108 1.92 -14.21 -9.00
C ASP A 108 0.52 -14.42 -8.40
N LEU A 109 -0.07 -13.33 -7.90
CA LEU A 109 -1.41 -13.28 -7.33
C LEU A 109 -2.34 -12.39 -8.17
N GLU A 110 -2.08 -12.26 -9.49
CA GLU A 110 -2.94 -11.45 -10.35
C GLU A 110 -4.40 -11.89 -10.22
N SER A 111 -5.29 -10.93 -9.96
CA SER A 111 -6.73 -11.15 -9.79
C SER A 111 -7.11 -12.16 -8.69
N ALA A 112 -6.21 -12.47 -7.73
CA ALA A 112 -6.54 -13.30 -6.57
C ALA A 112 -7.50 -12.59 -5.60
N TYR A 113 -8.29 -13.38 -4.86
CA TYR A 113 -9.26 -12.90 -3.87
C TYR A 113 -8.72 -13.16 -2.46
N LEU A 114 -8.49 -12.09 -1.68
CA LEU A 114 -7.91 -12.17 -0.33
C LEU A 114 -8.77 -11.40 0.70
N ASP A 115 -10.06 -11.26 0.44
CA ASP A 115 -10.96 -10.52 1.35
C ASP A 115 -10.84 -11.08 2.78
N ASP A 116 -10.63 -10.19 3.78
CA ASP A 116 -10.47 -10.55 5.19
C ASP A 116 -9.31 -11.55 5.48
N ALA A 117 -8.35 -11.72 4.58
CA ALA A 117 -7.18 -12.59 4.81
C ALA A 117 -6.17 -11.92 5.75
N SER A 118 -5.35 -12.74 6.42
CA SER A 118 -4.24 -12.27 7.26
C SER A 118 -2.89 -12.54 6.59
N LEU A 119 -2.13 -11.48 6.33
CA LEU A 119 -0.77 -11.50 5.77
C LEU A 119 0.18 -10.69 6.67
N ALA A 120 -0.08 -10.66 7.99
CA ALA A 120 0.78 -9.92 8.90
C ALA A 120 2.22 -10.43 8.81
N HIS A 121 3.17 -9.50 8.59
CA HIS A 121 4.59 -9.80 8.41
C HIS A 121 4.93 -10.76 7.26
N ALA A 122 4.04 -10.98 6.32
CA ALA A 122 4.33 -11.76 5.10
C ALA A 122 5.33 -11.01 4.21
N ASP A 123 6.10 -11.77 3.43
CA ASP A 123 7.05 -11.23 2.46
C ASP A 123 6.51 -11.37 1.04
N LEU A 124 6.04 -10.26 0.47
CA LEU A 124 5.50 -10.13 -0.89
C LEU A 124 6.45 -9.32 -1.80
N HIS A 125 7.76 -9.32 -1.48
CA HIS A 125 8.73 -8.57 -2.27
C HIS A 125 8.69 -8.99 -3.75
N GLU A 126 8.57 -7.99 -4.65
CA GLU A 126 8.47 -8.19 -6.09
C GLU A 126 7.29 -9.07 -6.55
N ALA A 127 6.28 -9.32 -5.71
CA ALA A 127 5.09 -10.07 -6.12
C ALA A 127 4.23 -9.28 -7.12
N SER A 128 3.56 -10.00 -8.03
CA SER A 128 2.49 -9.45 -8.88
C SER A 128 1.15 -9.57 -8.16
N LEU A 129 0.51 -8.43 -7.89
CA LEU A 129 -0.75 -8.31 -7.15
C LEU A 129 -1.78 -7.52 -7.98
N ARG A 130 -1.60 -7.47 -9.31
CA ARG A 130 -2.44 -6.69 -10.22
C ARG A 130 -3.90 -7.11 -10.11
N GLY A 131 -4.78 -6.13 -9.91
CA GLY A 131 -6.21 -6.37 -9.86
C GLY A 131 -6.68 -7.30 -8.74
N ALA A 132 -5.80 -7.68 -7.81
CA ALA A 132 -6.17 -8.53 -6.68
C ALA A 132 -7.08 -7.80 -5.69
N ASP A 133 -7.94 -8.55 -5.02
CA ASP A 133 -8.88 -8.06 -4.02
C ASP A 133 -8.33 -8.28 -2.60
N PHE A 134 -7.87 -7.19 -1.97
CA PHE A 134 -7.32 -7.14 -0.63
C PHE A 134 -8.24 -6.40 0.36
N ARG A 135 -9.54 -6.37 0.11
CA ARG A 135 -10.45 -5.67 1.01
C ARG A 135 -10.35 -6.22 2.43
N PHE A 136 -10.31 -5.33 3.41
CA PHE A 136 -10.24 -5.65 4.84
C PHE A 136 -9.06 -6.54 5.27
N THR A 137 -8.10 -6.77 4.39
CA THR A 137 -6.93 -7.64 4.62
C THR A 137 -6.00 -7.08 5.69
N HIS A 138 -5.39 -7.93 6.50
CA HIS A 138 -4.40 -7.58 7.52
C HIS A 138 -2.97 -7.73 6.99
N LEU A 139 -2.35 -6.61 6.56
CA LEU A 139 -1.00 -6.54 5.99
C LEU A 139 -0.01 -5.82 6.93
N GLY A 140 -0.30 -5.76 8.25
CA GLY A 140 0.53 -5.06 9.21
C GLY A 140 1.98 -5.56 9.19
N GLY A 141 2.93 -4.66 8.93
CA GLY A 141 4.35 -4.99 8.85
C GLY A 141 4.77 -5.89 7.67
N ALA A 142 3.88 -6.15 6.72
CA ALA A 142 4.21 -6.92 5.51
C ALA A 142 5.27 -6.21 4.66
N ASN A 143 6.06 -6.98 3.93
CA ASN A 143 7.03 -6.49 2.96
C ASN A 143 6.45 -6.56 1.55
N LEU A 144 6.07 -5.41 1.01
CA LEU A 144 5.52 -5.21 -0.34
C LEU A 144 6.49 -4.39 -1.22
N GLN A 145 7.78 -4.37 -0.88
CA GLN A 145 8.77 -3.62 -1.66
C GLN A 145 8.76 -4.08 -3.12
N ARG A 146 8.71 -3.11 -4.05
CA ARG A 146 8.64 -3.34 -5.49
C ARG A 146 7.49 -4.23 -5.97
N ALA A 147 6.50 -4.54 -5.11
CA ALA A 147 5.32 -5.27 -5.53
C ALA A 147 4.49 -4.46 -6.54
N ASN A 148 3.83 -5.15 -7.45
CA ASN A 148 2.92 -4.53 -8.40
C ASN A 148 1.47 -4.69 -7.93
N LEU A 149 0.88 -3.60 -7.42
CA LEU A 149 -0.49 -3.50 -6.90
C LEU A 149 -1.41 -2.72 -7.86
N GLU A 150 -1.01 -2.58 -9.13
CA GLU A 150 -1.80 -1.83 -10.11
C GLU A 150 -3.25 -2.35 -10.16
N ASN A 151 -4.23 -1.43 -10.07
CA ASN A 151 -5.66 -1.74 -10.05
C ASN A 151 -6.13 -2.65 -8.88
N ALA A 152 -5.30 -2.92 -7.87
CA ALA A 152 -5.73 -3.71 -6.72
C ALA A 152 -6.77 -2.97 -5.87
N ASN A 153 -7.68 -3.72 -5.25
CA ASN A 153 -8.65 -3.19 -4.31
C ASN A 153 -8.19 -3.46 -2.87
N MET A 154 -7.80 -2.41 -2.16
CA MET A 154 -7.33 -2.46 -0.78
C MET A 154 -8.25 -1.68 0.17
N GLU A 155 -9.56 -1.58 -0.15
CA GLU A 155 -10.54 -0.93 0.71
C GLU A 155 -10.48 -1.48 2.14
N GLY A 156 -10.35 -0.59 3.13
CA GLY A 156 -10.31 -0.96 4.54
C GLY A 156 -9.12 -1.80 4.98
N ALA A 157 -8.17 -2.09 4.10
CA ALA A 157 -6.99 -2.90 4.45
C ALA A 157 -6.12 -2.24 5.53
N ASN A 158 -5.51 -3.05 6.37
CA ASN A 158 -4.59 -2.62 7.42
C ASN A 158 -3.13 -2.85 6.99
N LEU A 159 -2.45 -1.78 6.58
CA LEU A 159 -1.04 -1.77 6.16
C LEU A 159 -0.14 -1.01 7.15
N VAL A 160 -0.51 -0.95 8.42
CA VAL A 160 0.29 -0.23 9.44
C VAL A 160 1.71 -0.75 9.43
N LYS A 161 2.70 0.17 9.25
CA LYS A 161 4.13 -0.14 9.18
C LYS A 161 4.53 -1.11 8.05
N ALA A 162 3.70 -1.33 7.06
CA ALA A 162 4.07 -2.10 5.88
C ALA A 162 5.18 -1.39 5.09
N ARG A 163 5.97 -2.15 4.35
CA ARG A 163 7.03 -1.66 3.47
C ARG A 163 6.57 -1.73 2.03
N LEU A 164 6.34 -0.59 1.42
CA LEU A 164 5.86 -0.43 0.04
C LEU A 164 6.86 0.43 -0.78
N ASP A 165 8.11 0.52 -0.34
CA ASP A 165 9.10 1.34 -1.04
C ASP A 165 9.29 0.85 -2.48
N SER A 166 9.20 1.77 -3.42
CA SER A 166 9.22 1.54 -4.87
C SER A 166 8.11 0.60 -5.39
N ALA A 167 7.03 0.38 -4.64
CA ALA A 167 5.88 -0.38 -5.12
C ALA A 167 5.06 0.42 -6.15
N THR A 168 4.36 -0.28 -7.05
CA THR A 168 3.42 0.30 -8.00
C THR A 168 2.01 0.16 -7.46
N LEU A 169 1.38 1.30 -7.11
CA LEU A 169 0.00 1.40 -6.63
C LEU A 169 -0.86 2.24 -7.60
N THR A 170 -0.50 2.26 -8.86
CA THR A 170 -1.25 3.01 -9.89
C THR A 170 -2.70 2.51 -9.94
N MET A 171 -3.67 3.45 -9.89
CA MET A 171 -5.11 3.14 -9.89
C MET A 171 -5.58 2.23 -8.75
N THR A 172 -4.78 2.03 -7.70
CA THR A 172 -5.17 1.22 -6.54
C THR A 172 -6.27 1.91 -5.74
N VAL A 173 -7.27 1.14 -5.27
CA VAL A 173 -8.32 1.64 -4.37
C VAL A 173 -7.87 1.43 -2.93
N LEU A 174 -7.61 2.54 -2.21
CA LEU A 174 -7.17 2.57 -0.81
C LEU A 174 -8.24 3.24 0.10
N TYR A 175 -9.52 3.20 -0.31
CA TYR A 175 -10.63 3.80 0.44
C TYR A 175 -10.60 3.33 1.90
N LYS A 176 -10.46 4.27 2.85
CA LYS A 176 -10.38 3.99 4.30
C LYS A 176 -9.28 3.01 4.74
N ALA A 177 -8.33 2.66 3.89
CA ALA A 177 -7.19 1.82 4.28
C ALA A 177 -6.32 2.52 5.34
N ASN A 178 -5.63 1.75 6.17
CA ASN A 178 -4.72 2.26 7.18
C ASN A 178 -3.26 1.97 6.82
N LEU A 179 -2.56 3.01 6.34
CA LEU A 179 -1.12 3.00 6.00
C LEU A 179 -0.31 3.81 7.02
N SER A 180 -0.80 3.95 8.27
CA SER A 180 -0.08 4.73 9.28
C SER A 180 1.33 4.19 9.50
N ALA A 181 2.32 5.07 9.43
CA ALA A 181 3.74 4.76 9.54
C ALA A 181 4.27 3.74 8.49
N ALA A 182 3.55 3.51 7.39
CA ALA A 182 4.05 2.70 6.28
C ALA A 182 5.17 3.42 5.53
N ASN A 183 6.07 2.64 4.91
CA ASN A 183 7.12 3.16 4.04
C ASN A 183 6.68 3.05 2.57
N LEU A 184 6.40 4.19 1.93
CA LEU A 184 6.04 4.34 0.52
C LEU A 184 7.09 5.15 -0.24
N HIS A 185 8.35 5.16 0.23
CA HIS A 185 9.41 5.94 -0.41
C HIS A 185 9.54 5.56 -1.90
N GLY A 186 9.40 6.55 -2.78
CA GLY A 186 9.51 6.36 -4.22
C GLY A 186 8.42 5.45 -4.83
N ALA A 187 7.34 5.17 -4.11
CA ALA A 187 6.20 4.43 -4.66
C ALA A 187 5.44 5.24 -5.70
N SER A 188 4.80 4.57 -6.67
CA SER A 188 3.88 5.19 -7.64
C SER A 188 2.43 4.98 -7.21
N LEU A 189 1.73 6.08 -6.87
CA LEU A 189 0.32 6.10 -6.51
C LEU A 189 -0.53 6.84 -7.57
N HIS A 190 0.00 7.01 -8.79
CA HIS A 190 -0.67 7.75 -9.85
C HIS A 190 -2.13 7.27 -10.02
N HIS A 191 -3.09 8.22 -10.04
CA HIS A 191 -4.54 7.93 -10.09
C HIS A 191 -5.10 7.05 -8.96
N ALA A 192 -4.37 6.80 -7.86
CA ALA A 192 -4.91 6.01 -6.76
C ALA A 192 -6.06 6.75 -6.03
N VAL A 193 -6.98 5.97 -5.47
CA VAL A 193 -8.13 6.47 -4.68
C VAL A 193 -7.82 6.37 -3.19
N LEU A 194 -7.61 7.52 -2.53
CA LEU A 194 -7.20 7.63 -1.12
C LEU A 194 -8.25 8.30 -0.22
N ILE A 195 -9.53 8.17 -0.56
CA ILE A 195 -10.60 8.81 0.23
C ILE A 195 -10.59 8.30 1.68
N GLY A 196 -10.38 9.18 2.64
CA GLY A 196 -10.37 8.83 4.07
C GLY A 196 -9.24 7.87 4.48
N THR A 197 -8.24 7.67 3.62
CA THR A 197 -7.07 6.81 3.89
C THR A 197 -6.24 7.39 5.04
N GLN A 198 -5.80 6.56 5.96
CA GLN A 198 -4.93 6.94 7.07
C GLN A 198 -3.46 6.77 6.67
N LEU A 199 -2.73 7.87 6.56
CA LEU A 199 -1.32 7.95 6.17
C LEU A 199 -0.50 8.71 7.23
N ALA A 200 -1.00 8.79 8.47
CA ALA A 200 -0.30 9.49 9.52
C ALA A 200 1.12 8.94 9.71
N ARG A 201 2.13 9.82 9.64
CA ARG A 201 3.57 9.48 9.76
C ARG A 201 4.08 8.51 8.67
N ALA A 202 3.37 8.34 7.57
CA ALA A 202 3.86 7.54 6.44
C ALA A 202 5.05 8.23 5.77
N ASP A 203 5.97 7.45 5.24
CA ASP A 203 7.08 7.92 4.42
C ASP A 203 6.68 7.89 2.93
N LEU A 204 6.32 9.03 2.39
CA LEU A 204 5.94 9.27 1.00
C LEU A 204 6.99 10.10 0.24
N ARG A 205 8.22 10.16 0.76
CA ARG A 205 9.28 10.93 0.09
C ARG A 205 9.53 10.38 -1.30
N LYS A 206 9.63 11.31 -2.28
CA LYS A 206 9.83 10.99 -3.69
C LYS A 206 8.73 10.13 -4.32
N ALA A 207 7.60 9.92 -3.62
CA ALA A 207 6.47 9.19 -4.19
C ALA A 207 5.81 10.00 -5.31
N ASP A 208 5.27 9.30 -6.29
CA ASP A 208 4.41 9.88 -7.31
C ASP A 208 2.94 9.78 -6.86
N LEU A 209 2.38 10.91 -6.49
CA LEU A 209 0.99 11.10 -6.04
C LEU A 209 0.20 11.91 -7.07
N THR A 210 0.66 11.96 -8.34
CA THR A 210 -0.04 12.71 -9.37
C THR A 210 -1.45 12.19 -9.58
N GLU A 211 -2.39 13.13 -9.71
CA GLU A 211 -3.79 12.85 -9.99
C GLU A 211 -4.49 11.90 -8.99
N ILE A 212 -3.94 11.72 -7.77
CA ILE A 212 -4.66 10.96 -6.73
C ILE A 212 -6.00 11.61 -6.40
N TYR A 213 -6.97 10.78 -6.03
CA TYR A 213 -8.25 11.22 -5.50
C TYR A 213 -8.35 10.89 -4.00
N GLY A 214 -7.99 11.85 -3.14
CA GLY A 214 -7.84 11.66 -1.70
C GLY A 214 -8.57 12.67 -0.80
N PRO A 215 -9.87 12.99 -1.06
CA PRO A 215 -10.62 13.82 -0.12
C PRO A 215 -10.63 13.21 1.29
N ASN A 216 -10.51 14.06 2.31
CA ASN A 216 -10.49 13.66 3.72
C ASN A 216 -9.35 12.67 4.08
N ALA A 217 -8.30 12.53 3.28
CA ALA A 217 -7.13 11.71 3.61
C ALA A 217 -6.41 12.28 4.84
N LEU A 218 -5.88 11.41 5.69
CA LEU A 218 -5.24 11.74 6.95
C LEU A 218 -3.72 11.56 6.85
N LEU A 219 -2.99 12.66 6.57
CA LEU A 219 -1.54 12.68 6.31
C LEU A 219 -0.77 13.42 7.42
N GLN A 220 -1.30 13.45 8.65
CA GLN A 220 -0.66 14.17 9.74
C GLN A 220 0.77 13.67 9.97
N GLN A 221 1.73 14.61 10.01
CA GLN A 221 3.15 14.29 10.22
C GLN A 221 3.76 13.37 9.15
N ALA A 222 3.11 13.17 8.01
CA ALA A 222 3.67 12.39 6.90
C ALA A 222 4.90 13.08 6.30
N TRP A 223 5.80 12.30 5.73
CA TRP A 223 6.98 12.78 5.02
C TRP A 223 6.73 12.73 3.51
N LEU A 224 6.57 13.88 2.89
CA LEU A 224 6.26 14.08 1.46
C LEU A 224 7.35 14.89 0.75
N SER A 225 8.54 15.01 1.36
CA SER A 225 9.59 15.81 0.71
C SER A 225 9.97 15.23 -0.65
N GLU A 226 10.11 16.11 -1.65
CA GLU A 226 10.37 15.75 -3.05
C GLU A 226 9.27 14.90 -3.72
N ALA A 227 8.10 14.71 -3.09
CA ALA A 227 6.96 14.02 -3.70
C ALA A 227 6.31 14.86 -4.82
N ASN A 228 5.66 14.17 -5.75
CA ASN A 228 4.88 14.81 -6.80
C ASN A 228 3.37 14.65 -6.52
N LEU A 229 2.69 15.76 -6.19
CA LEU A 229 1.25 15.84 -5.94
C LEU A 229 0.52 16.61 -7.06
N GLY A 230 1.13 16.78 -8.21
CA GLY A 230 0.53 17.53 -9.31
C GLY A 230 -0.87 17.04 -9.65
N LEU A 231 -1.83 17.95 -9.80
CA LEU A 231 -3.24 17.67 -10.12
C LEU A 231 -3.98 16.80 -9.08
N ALA A 232 -3.37 16.49 -7.93
CA ALA A 232 -4.01 15.71 -6.88
C ALA A 232 -5.25 16.43 -6.31
N ASN A 233 -6.27 15.67 -5.92
CA ASN A 233 -7.42 16.17 -5.19
C ASN A 233 -7.32 15.77 -3.71
N LEU A 234 -7.02 16.74 -2.84
CA LEU A 234 -6.85 16.57 -1.39
C LEU A 234 -7.82 17.47 -0.60
N VAL A 235 -9.01 17.72 -1.14
CA VAL A 235 -10.05 18.52 -0.46
C VAL A 235 -10.29 18.00 0.95
N ALA A 236 -10.29 18.90 1.93
CA ALA A 236 -10.51 18.62 3.34
C ALA A 236 -9.56 17.56 3.95
N ALA A 237 -8.41 17.29 3.31
CA ALA A 237 -7.41 16.39 3.87
C ALA A 237 -6.69 17.03 5.08
N ASP A 238 -6.16 16.22 5.97
CA ASP A 238 -5.32 16.68 7.08
C ASP A 238 -3.84 16.41 6.81
N LEU A 239 -3.11 17.46 6.47
CA LEU A 239 -1.66 17.50 6.23
C LEU A 239 -0.93 18.24 7.36
N SER A 240 -1.56 18.36 8.55
CA SER A 240 -0.97 19.10 9.66
C SER A 240 0.38 18.51 10.05
N GLN A 241 1.38 19.41 10.22
CA GLN A 241 2.75 19.06 10.56
C GLN A 241 3.46 18.13 9.55
N ALA A 242 2.90 17.89 8.35
CA ALA A 242 3.55 17.11 7.30
C ALA A 242 4.79 17.85 6.76
N ASP A 243 5.77 17.10 6.28
CA ASP A 243 6.92 17.64 5.57
C ASP A 243 6.69 17.51 4.05
N ILE A 244 6.32 18.61 3.41
CA ILE A 244 6.01 18.74 1.97
C ILE A 244 7.11 19.57 1.28
N SER A 245 8.29 19.68 1.91
CA SER A 245 9.38 20.50 1.37
C SER A 245 9.87 19.97 0.02
N HIS A 246 10.21 20.90 -0.88
CA HIS A 246 10.68 20.58 -2.24
C HIS A 246 9.69 19.75 -3.09
N ALA A 247 8.45 19.60 -2.66
CA ALA A 247 7.44 18.83 -3.40
C ALA A 247 6.88 19.64 -4.59
N VAL A 248 6.39 18.92 -5.59
CA VAL A 248 5.61 19.47 -6.69
C VAL A 248 4.13 19.39 -6.31
N VAL A 249 3.49 20.55 -6.11
CA VAL A 249 2.09 20.71 -5.65
C VAL A 249 1.31 21.54 -6.70
N VAL A 250 1.70 21.40 -7.97
CA VAL A 250 1.19 22.19 -9.08
C VAL A 250 -0.26 21.81 -9.38
N GLN A 251 -1.15 22.83 -9.42
CA GLN A 251 -2.58 22.65 -9.70
C GLN A 251 -3.29 21.66 -8.77
N THR A 252 -2.71 21.38 -7.61
CA THR A 252 -3.30 20.50 -6.59
C THR A 252 -4.51 21.18 -5.95
N ASN A 253 -5.59 20.43 -5.77
CA ASN A 253 -6.75 20.90 -5.02
C ASN A 253 -6.55 20.70 -3.52
N LEU A 254 -6.23 21.78 -2.80
CA LEU A 254 -6.02 21.87 -1.35
C LEU A 254 -7.13 22.65 -0.65
N GLN A 255 -8.33 22.72 -1.23
CA GLN A 255 -9.46 23.42 -0.62
C GLN A 255 -9.82 22.78 0.72
N GLU A 256 -10.07 23.61 1.75
CA GLU A 256 -10.44 23.18 3.12
C GLU A 256 -9.39 22.29 3.81
N THR A 257 -8.19 22.16 3.23
CA THR A 257 -7.11 21.29 3.75
C THR A 257 -6.52 21.89 5.03
N ASN A 258 -6.26 21.07 6.04
CA ASN A 258 -5.50 21.46 7.21
C ASN A 258 -4.00 21.31 6.92
N LEU A 259 -3.31 22.46 6.70
CA LEU A 259 -1.86 22.56 6.49
C LEU A 259 -1.15 23.18 7.70
N ARG A 260 -1.81 23.23 8.87
CA ARG A 260 -1.28 23.85 10.06
C ARG A 260 0.08 23.28 10.47
N GLY A 261 1.10 24.14 10.52
CA GLY A 261 2.46 23.74 10.89
C GLY A 261 3.16 22.82 9.87
N ALA A 262 2.60 22.63 8.69
CA ALA A 262 3.25 21.88 7.61
C ALA A 262 4.50 22.61 7.11
N ASN A 263 5.50 21.88 6.68
CA ASN A 263 6.68 22.39 6.01
C ASN A 263 6.48 22.32 4.48
N LEU A 264 6.23 23.45 3.86
CA LEU A 264 6.07 23.64 2.41
C LEU A 264 7.27 24.40 1.81
N SER A 265 8.40 24.44 2.53
CA SER A 265 9.55 25.23 2.08
C SER A 265 10.08 24.73 0.75
N ALA A 266 10.38 25.67 -0.14
CA ALA A 266 10.88 25.42 -1.49
C ALA A 266 9.98 24.51 -2.36
N SER A 267 8.70 24.31 -2.01
CA SER A 267 7.74 23.57 -2.82
C SER A 267 7.14 24.44 -3.94
N ASP A 268 6.67 23.80 -5.00
CA ASP A 268 5.99 24.48 -6.10
C ASP A 268 4.47 24.30 -5.99
N LEU A 269 3.77 25.36 -5.56
CA LEU A 269 2.30 25.42 -5.45
C LEU A 269 1.67 26.23 -6.61
N THR A 270 2.34 26.30 -7.77
CA THR A 270 1.83 27.04 -8.93
C THR A 270 0.42 26.56 -9.28
N GLY A 271 -0.54 27.49 -9.27
CA GLY A 271 -1.93 27.19 -9.62
C GLY A 271 -2.70 26.31 -8.63
N ALA A 272 -2.15 26.02 -7.44
CA ALA A 272 -2.85 25.26 -6.41
C ALA A 272 -4.13 25.98 -5.93
N LEU A 273 -5.19 25.22 -5.61
CA LEU A 273 -6.44 25.76 -5.05
C LEU A 273 -6.35 25.74 -3.52
N LEU A 274 -6.36 26.92 -2.89
CA LEU A 274 -6.16 27.10 -1.44
C LEU A 274 -7.37 27.71 -0.72
N ASN A 275 -8.56 27.64 -1.32
CA ASN A 275 -9.77 28.17 -0.70
C ASN A 275 -9.98 27.53 0.69
N ASN A 276 -10.08 28.36 1.72
CA ASN A 276 -10.30 27.93 3.11
C ASN A 276 -9.23 26.95 3.68
N ALA A 277 -8.07 26.78 3.05
CA ALA A 277 -6.98 25.98 3.62
C ALA A 277 -6.43 26.64 4.89
N ASP A 278 -6.17 25.88 5.95
CA ASP A 278 -5.52 26.40 7.17
C ASP A 278 -3.99 26.35 7.01
N LEU A 279 -3.38 27.50 6.72
CA LEU A 279 -1.93 27.70 6.62
C LEU A 279 -1.31 28.17 7.94
N GLY A 280 -2.01 28.10 9.05
CA GLY A 280 -1.52 28.56 10.34
C GLY A 280 -0.17 27.94 10.71
N GLN A 281 0.86 28.77 10.90
CA GLN A 281 2.22 28.33 11.22
C GLN A 281 2.90 27.45 10.14
N ALA A 282 2.34 27.34 8.93
CA ALA A 282 2.98 26.64 7.83
C ALA A 282 4.27 27.36 7.40
N ASP A 283 5.30 26.61 7.04
CA ASP A 283 6.56 27.15 6.51
C ASP A 283 6.51 27.19 4.99
N LEU A 284 6.36 28.38 4.42
CA LEU A 284 6.28 28.66 2.98
C LEU A 284 7.56 29.30 2.42
N ARG A 285 8.67 29.30 3.18
CA ARG A 285 9.90 29.95 2.74
C ARG A 285 10.42 29.35 1.44
N GLY A 286 10.72 30.21 0.48
CA GLY A 286 11.16 29.79 -0.85
C GLY A 286 10.09 29.09 -1.70
N ALA A 287 8.87 28.94 -1.20
CA ALA A 287 7.77 28.30 -1.95
C ALA A 287 7.30 29.19 -3.11
N ASN A 288 6.79 28.56 -4.15
CA ASN A 288 6.21 29.22 -5.31
C ASN A 288 4.68 29.12 -5.28
N LEU A 289 3.98 30.21 -4.92
CA LEU A 289 2.52 30.32 -4.91
C LEU A 289 2.00 31.12 -6.11
N SER A 290 2.79 31.28 -7.18
CA SER A 290 2.39 32.03 -8.36
C SER A 290 1.12 31.44 -8.97
N GLY A 291 0.09 32.28 -9.17
CA GLY A 291 -1.19 31.81 -9.72
C GLY A 291 -1.98 30.87 -8.81
N ALA A 292 -1.61 30.71 -7.53
CA ALA A 292 -2.44 30.01 -6.56
C ALA A 292 -3.80 30.70 -6.43
N LEU A 293 -4.88 29.92 -6.40
CA LEU A 293 -6.26 30.39 -6.41
C LEU A 293 -6.91 30.26 -5.02
N GLY A 294 -7.78 31.21 -4.69
CA GLY A 294 -8.53 31.22 -3.43
C GLY A 294 -7.68 31.52 -2.19
N LEU A 295 -6.41 31.88 -2.37
CA LEU A 295 -5.53 32.34 -1.29
C LEU A 295 -5.91 33.76 -0.87
N VAL A 296 -6.04 34.01 0.43
CA VAL A 296 -6.38 35.32 0.99
C VAL A 296 -5.27 35.82 1.93
N GLN A 297 -5.23 37.15 2.17
CA GLN A 297 -4.19 37.81 2.99
C GLN A 297 -4.07 37.15 4.38
N ALA A 298 -5.20 36.85 5.04
CA ALA A 298 -5.20 36.26 6.38
C ALA A 298 -4.47 34.89 6.45
N GLN A 299 -4.53 34.10 5.39
CA GLN A 299 -3.79 32.82 5.31
C GLN A 299 -2.28 33.05 5.23
N LEU A 300 -1.84 34.04 4.42
CA LEU A 300 -0.41 34.42 4.34
C LEU A 300 0.10 34.98 5.66
N ASP A 301 -0.70 35.83 6.31
CA ASP A 301 -0.33 36.47 7.60
C ASP A 301 -0.15 35.42 8.71
N ALA A 302 -0.82 34.28 8.62
CA ALA A 302 -0.73 33.16 9.57
C ALA A 302 0.45 32.21 9.29
N ALA A 303 1.05 32.29 8.08
CA ALA A 303 2.15 31.44 7.64
C ALA A 303 3.52 32.13 7.78
N CYS A 304 4.58 31.35 7.60
CA CYS A 304 5.97 31.82 7.61
C CYS A 304 6.52 31.93 6.18
N LEU A 305 6.85 33.14 5.74
CA LEU A 305 7.40 33.41 4.42
C LEU A 305 8.77 34.10 4.51
N ASP A 306 9.53 34.09 3.43
CA ASP A 306 10.76 34.85 3.23
C ASP A 306 10.75 35.63 1.91
N GLU A 307 11.87 36.29 1.57
CA GLU A 307 11.99 37.07 0.34
C GLU A 307 11.96 36.21 -0.93
N ALA A 308 12.36 34.93 -0.83
CA ALA A 308 12.38 33.99 -1.95
C ALA A 308 10.99 33.44 -2.27
N THR A 309 10.04 33.47 -1.31
CA THR A 309 8.66 33.02 -1.53
C THR A 309 7.98 33.86 -2.63
N ARG A 310 7.42 33.19 -3.63
CA ARG A 310 6.65 33.88 -4.69
C ARG A 310 5.17 33.82 -4.33
N ILE A 311 4.52 35.00 -4.26
CA ILE A 311 3.09 35.13 -3.92
C ILE A 311 2.31 35.73 -5.10
N PRO A 312 0.99 35.51 -5.18
CA PRO A 312 0.13 36.21 -6.14
C PRO A 312 0.28 37.73 -6.03
N SER A 313 0.24 38.41 -7.18
CA SER A 313 0.52 39.86 -7.26
C SER A 313 -0.49 40.73 -6.51
N GLU A 314 -1.68 40.23 -6.28
CA GLU A 314 -2.79 40.92 -5.59
C GLU A 314 -2.67 40.88 -4.07
N LEU A 315 -1.74 40.05 -3.51
CA LEU A 315 -1.51 39.90 -2.08
C LEU A 315 -0.24 40.65 -1.62
N GLN A 316 -0.19 41.00 -0.35
CA GLN A 316 0.95 41.65 0.26
C GLN A 316 1.82 40.67 1.03
N ARG A 317 3.13 40.84 0.94
CA ARG A 317 4.05 40.01 1.71
C ARG A 317 3.96 40.33 3.20
N PRO A 318 3.66 39.37 4.08
CA PRO A 318 3.71 39.58 5.53
C PRO A 318 5.13 39.90 6.01
N LYS A 319 5.25 40.40 7.24
CA LYS A 319 6.57 40.56 7.87
C LYS A 319 7.26 39.19 7.97
N PRO A 320 8.60 39.14 7.74
CA PRO A 320 9.33 37.88 7.88
C PRO A 320 9.10 37.25 9.25
N CYS A 321 8.86 35.94 9.26
CA CYS A 321 8.74 35.20 10.52
C CYS A 321 10.08 35.09 11.26
N ALA A 322 10.05 35.04 12.58
CA ALA A 322 11.21 34.64 13.36
C ALA A 322 11.65 33.23 12.93
N GLN A 323 12.97 33.03 12.67
CA GLN A 323 13.46 31.73 12.23
C GLN A 323 12.95 30.61 13.14
N PRO A 324 12.35 29.54 12.59
CA PRO A 324 11.94 28.41 13.39
C PRO A 324 13.16 27.79 14.06
N ARG A 325 13.02 27.41 15.32
CA ARG A 325 14.06 26.64 16.02
C ARG A 325 14.27 25.34 15.25
N PRO A 326 15.55 24.91 15.02
CA PRO A 326 15.81 23.66 14.34
C PRO A 326 15.06 22.53 15.06
N ARG A 327 14.23 21.77 14.31
CA ARG A 327 13.60 20.57 14.84
C ARG A 327 14.72 19.59 15.20
N LEU A 328 14.87 19.27 16.49
CA LEU A 328 15.78 18.20 16.92
C LEU A 328 15.34 16.91 16.21
N ARG A 329 16.18 16.42 15.30
CA ARG A 329 16.03 15.08 14.73
C ARG A 329 16.10 14.09 15.89
N LYS A 330 15.02 13.38 16.19
CA LYS A 330 15.02 12.19 17.05
C LYS A 330 15.01 10.93 16.21
#